data_a97932c77d1b29a3014e325b26bb9b3d
#
_entry.id   a97932c77d1b29a3014e325b26bb9b3d
#
_cell.length_a   1.000
_cell.length_b   1.000
_cell.length_c   1.000
_cell.angle_alpha   90.00
_cell.angle_beta   90.00
_cell.angle_gamma   90.00
#
_symmetry.space_group_name_H-M   'P 1'
#
loop_
_entity.id
_entity.type
_entity.pdbx_description
1 polymer ?
#
loop_
_entity_poly.entity_id
_entity_poly.type
_entity_poly.pdbx_seq_one_letter_code
_entity_poly.pdbx_strand_id
1 'polypeptide(L)'
;MTANRISSQSKADLLAHDLEHFQVPARTLAIWSLGHAGFAFRWPDSGLIVLDPYLSGRIERLDPTTEFRRKFPPVLPPDRLHADLVLITHRHDDHLDLDTLVPLSSGVRAPLVAAPEPCCRELNAHGLERLHGVSNGQSFSHGSLTVTPIRAFHGDEDGELGLCFGYLLEAHGLRVCHTGDTLVTPELVAAIRAFRPHVLIAPTNGADYFRSSRGIVGNMNGREAVELARQVSADLLIPTHYDLFPNNTENQAFLVDHLLTHHPEQSFHLLRAGERFLYAAPGTQDMQP
;
A
#
# COMPACT_ATOMS: atom_id res chain seq x y z
N MET A 1 29.27 21.32 -16.35
CA MET A 1 28.84 19.92 -16.29
C MET A 1 27.34 19.90 -16.24
N THR A 2 26.68 19.68 -17.38
CA THR A 2 25.21 19.55 -17.47
C THR A 2 24.83 18.20 -16.91
N ALA A 3 24.21 18.18 -15.73
CA ALA A 3 23.61 16.98 -15.18
C ALA A 3 22.54 16.48 -16.17
N ASN A 4 22.77 15.33 -16.76
CA ASN A 4 21.85 14.66 -17.66
C ASN A 4 20.61 14.27 -16.84
N ARG A 5 19.56 15.10 -16.83
CA ARG A 5 18.28 14.77 -16.18
C ARG A 5 17.65 13.64 -17.00
N ILE A 6 17.60 12.45 -16.40
CA ILE A 6 16.83 11.32 -16.95
C ILE A 6 15.39 11.80 -17.16
N SER A 7 14.84 11.61 -18.36
CA SER A 7 13.46 12.00 -18.67
C SER A 7 12.46 11.18 -17.84
N SER A 8 11.24 11.68 -17.64
CA SER A 8 10.18 10.94 -16.94
C SER A 8 9.89 9.60 -17.62
N GLN A 9 9.89 9.56 -18.96
CA GLN A 9 9.69 8.34 -19.74
C GLN A 9 10.80 7.31 -19.47
N SER A 10 12.07 7.71 -19.43
CA SER A 10 13.16 6.78 -19.13
C SER A 10 13.12 6.28 -17.67
N LYS A 11 12.59 7.07 -16.73
CA LYS A 11 12.38 6.60 -15.33
C LYS A 11 11.28 5.56 -15.25
N ALA A 12 10.17 5.75 -15.95
CA ALA A 12 9.08 4.78 -16.03
C ALA A 12 9.54 3.45 -16.65
N ASP A 13 10.34 3.52 -17.72
CA ASP A 13 10.92 2.33 -18.36
C ASP A 13 11.89 1.58 -17.44
N LEU A 14 12.73 2.30 -16.70
CA LEU A 14 13.61 1.70 -15.70
C LEU A 14 12.84 1.04 -14.56
N LEU A 15 11.79 1.69 -14.04
CA LEU A 15 10.96 1.13 -12.99
C LEU A 15 10.20 -0.11 -13.48
N ALA A 16 9.59 -0.07 -14.66
CA ALA A 16 8.91 -1.22 -15.25
C ALA A 16 9.86 -2.41 -15.41
N HIS A 17 11.08 -2.17 -15.95
CA HIS A 17 12.11 -3.19 -16.06
C HIS A 17 12.53 -3.75 -14.69
N ASP A 18 12.70 -2.89 -13.71
CA ASP A 18 13.08 -3.28 -12.35
C ASP A 18 11.99 -4.13 -11.68
N LEU A 19 10.73 -3.70 -11.78
CA LEU A 19 9.57 -4.46 -11.28
C LEU A 19 9.47 -5.85 -11.93
N GLU A 20 9.79 -5.97 -13.22
CA GLU A 20 9.67 -7.23 -13.96
C GLU A 20 10.84 -8.18 -13.72
N HIS A 21 12.07 -7.66 -13.65
CA HIS A 21 13.29 -8.48 -13.74
C HIS A 21 14.13 -8.53 -12.47
N PHE A 22 13.83 -7.73 -11.43
CA PHE A 22 14.63 -7.73 -10.23
C PHE A 22 14.59 -9.09 -9.53
N GLN A 23 15.77 -9.70 -9.39
CA GLN A 23 15.92 -10.95 -8.66
C GLN A 23 16.10 -10.66 -7.17
N VAL A 24 15.14 -11.09 -6.36
CA VAL A 24 15.17 -10.84 -4.92
C VAL A 24 16.14 -11.82 -4.25
N PRO A 25 17.15 -11.32 -3.51
CA PRO A 25 18.06 -12.18 -2.78
C PRO A 25 17.34 -13.04 -1.75
N ALA A 26 17.90 -14.23 -1.46
CA ALA A 26 17.36 -15.10 -0.42
C ALA A 26 17.22 -14.33 0.92
N ARG A 27 16.16 -14.61 1.68
CA ARG A 27 15.84 -14.00 2.98
C ARG A 27 15.63 -12.48 2.93
N THR A 28 15.34 -11.94 1.76
CA THR A 28 14.98 -10.52 1.61
C THR A 28 13.58 -10.38 1.02
N LEU A 29 13.03 -9.19 1.16
CA LEU A 29 11.79 -8.76 0.54
C LEU A 29 12.06 -7.47 -0.22
N ALA A 30 11.71 -7.41 -1.49
CA ALA A 30 11.72 -6.19 -2.25
C ALA A 30 10.36 -5.49 -2.15
N ILE A 31 10.39 -4.20 -1.84
CA ILE A 31 9.24 -3.31 -1.68
C ILE A 31 9.44 -2.12 -2.61
N TRP A 32 8.48 -1.84 -3.48
CA TRP A 32 8.47 -0.61 -4.30
C TRP A 32 7.29 0.24 -3.89
N SER A 33 7.51 1.54 -3.72
CA SER A 33 6.42 2.50 -3.63
C SER A 33 5.96 2.89 -5.03
N LEU A 34 4.67 2.77 -5.29
CA LEU A 34 4.04 3.27 -6.52
C LEU A 34 3.51 4.70 -6.35
N GLY A 35 3.68 5.25 -5.13
CA GLY A 35 3.12 6.53 -4.69
C GLY A 35 1.76 6.36 -4.02
N HIS A 36 1.38 7.32 -3.19
CA HIS A 36 0.15 7.31 -2.40
C HIS A 36 0.07 6.07 -1.50
N ALA A 37 -1.00 5.28 -1.62
CA ALA A 37 -1.18 4.00 -0.91
C ALA A 37 -0.64 2.81 -1.71
N GLY A 38 -0.15 3.03 -2.93
CA GLY A 38 0.23 1.97 -3.86
C GLY A 38 1.61 1.38 -3.56
N PHE A 39 1.68 0.04 -3.47
CA PHE A 39 2.92 -0.70 -3.28
C PHE A 39 3.02 -1.90 -4.20
N ALA A 40 4.26 -2.30 -4.52
CA ALA A 40 4.55 -3.59 -5.11
C ALA A 40 5.52 -4.36 -4.21
N PHE A 41 5.35 -5.68 -4.18
CA PHE A 41 6.13 -6.58 -3.33
C PHE A 41 6.61 -7.76 -4.15
N ARG A 42 7.82 -8.23 -3.83
CA ARG A 42 8.32 -9.51 -4.34
C ARG A 42 9.19 -10.19 -3.28
N TRP A 43 8.89 -11.46 -3.02
CA TRP A 43 9.73 -12.37 -2.25
C TRP A 43 10.62 -13.20 -3.19
N PRO A 44 11.63 -13.89 -2.69
CA PRO A 44 12.37 -14.87 -3.51
C PRO A 44 11.40 -15.86 -4.14
N ASP A 45 11.57 -16.11 -5.45
CA ASP A 45 10.77 -17.08 -6.21
C ASP A 45 9.24 -16.81 -6.20
N SER A 46 8.80 -15.61 -5.82
CA SER A 46 7.41 -15.20 -5.95
C SER A 46 7.17 -14.38 -7.23
N GLY A 47 5.91 -14.29 -7.65
CA GLY A 47 5.45 -13.30 -8.61
C GLY A 47 5.46 -11.89 -8.03
N LEU A 48 5.07 -10.91 -8.84
CA LEU A 48 4.88 -9.53 -8.42
C LEU A 48 3.48 -9.36 -7.82
N ILE A 49 3.44 -8.97 -6.55
CA ILE A 49 2.21 -8.65 -5.82
C ILE A 49 2.07 -7.14 -5.77
N VAL A 50 0.93 -6.61 -6.16
CA VAL A 50 0.65 -5.17 -6.17
C VAL A 50 -0.54 -4.89 -5.26
N LEU A 51 -0.48 -3.80 -4.52
CA LEU A 51 -1.54 -3.35 -3.61
C LEU A 51 -1.91 -1.92 -3.94
N ASP A 52 -3.20 -1.64 -4.09
CA ASP A 52 -3.82 -0.33 -4.34
C ASP A 52 -3.09 0.54 -5.39
N PRO A 53 -2.85 0.05 -6.62
CA PRO A 53 -2.11 0.83 -7.61
C PRO A 53 -2.97 1.98 -8.15
N TYR A 54 -2.68 3.22 -7.74
CA TYR A 54 -3.28 4.43 -8.30
C TYR A 54 -2.32 5.08 -9.30
N LEU A 55 -2.38 4.62 -10.56
CA LEU A 55 -1.46 5.02 -11.64
C LEU A 55 -2.15 5.85 -12.74
N SER A 56 -3.28 6.47 -12.41
CA SER A 56 -4.04 7.30 -13.34
C SER A 56 -4.33 8.70 -12.80
N GLY A 57 -5.06 9.50 -13.54
CA GLY A 57 -5.67 10.74 -13.11
C GLY A 57 -7.19 10.61 -12.95
N ARG A 58 -7.69 9.43 -12.53
CA ARG A 58 -9.12 9.11 -12.48
C ARG A 58 -9.93 10.14 -11.70
N ILE A 59 -9.51 10.49 -10.48
CA ILE A 59 -10.23 11.44 -9.63
C ILE A 59 -10.37 12.80 -10.33
N GLU A 60 -9.28 13.35 -10.88
CA GLU A 60 -9.29 14.62 -11.60
C GLU A 60 -10.10 14.55 -12.92
N ARG A 61 -10.15 13.36 -13.55
CA ARG A 61 -10.94 13.12 -14.77
C ARG A 61 -12.43 13.04 -14.47
N LEU A 62 -12.83 12.42 -13.36
CA LEU A 62 -14.23 12.30 -12.95
C LEU A 62 -14.79 13.62 -12.44
N ASP A 63 -13.99 14.36 -11.66
CA ASP A 63 -14.34 15.70 -11.18
C ASP A 63 -13.20 16.68 -11.47
N PRO A 64 -13.25 17.42 -12.59
CA PRO A 64 -12.25 18.45 -12.91
C PRO A 64 -12.20 19.62 -11.91
N THR A 65 -13.20 19.73 -11.04
CA THR A 65 -13.27 20.78 -10.00
C THR A 65 -12.68 20.33 -8.67
N THR A 66 -12.33 19.04 -8.55
CA THR A 66 -11.83 18.43 -7.31
C THR A 66 -10.60 19.13 -6.75
N GLU A 67 -10.51 19.18 -5.44
CA GLU A 67 -9.31 19.60 -4.72
C GLU A 67 -8.26 18.47 -4.64
N PHE A 68 -8.64 17.21 -4.95
CA PHE A 68 -7.74 16.05 -4.94
C PHE A 68 -6.93 15.98 -6.24
N ARG A 69 -5.94 16.87 -6.39
CA ARG A 69 -5.05 16.92 -7.54
C ARG A 69 -3.69 16.33 -7.22
N ARG A 70 -3.20 15.48 -8.11
CA ARG A 70 -1.90 14.85 -7.96
C ARG A 70 -0.77 15.89 -7.94
N LYS A 71 0.16 15.79 -6.97
CA LYS A 71 1.41 16.60 -6.92
C LYS A 71 2.42 16.17 -7.97
N PHE A 72 2.39 14.91 -8.40
CA PHE A 72 3.31 14.31 -9.36
C PHE A 72 2.56 13.31 -10.26
N PRO A 73 3.06 13.10 -11.51
CA PRO A 73 2.46 12.15 -12.43
C PRO A 73 2.63 10.71 -11.91
N PRO A 74 1.83 9.74 -12.43
CA PRO A 74 2.06 8.32 -12.19
C PRO A 74 3.51 7.92 -12.47
N VAL A 75 4.05 7.02 -11.66
CA VAL A 75 5.47 6.58 -11.77
C VAL A 75 5.72 5.70 -12.99
N LEU A 76 4.68 5.05 -13.50
CA LEU A 76 4.66 4.31 -14.77
C LEU A 76 3.23 4.25 -15.31
N PRO A 77 3.05 4.04 -16.62
CA PRO A 77 1.73 3.79 -17.20
C PRO A 77 1.17 2.43 -16.73
N PRO A 78 -0.15 2.31 -16.53
CA PRO A 78 -0.79 1.07 -16.05
C PRO A 78 -0.49 -0.18 -16.90
N ASP A 79 -0.44 -0.03 -18.23
CA ASP A 79 -0.15 -1.11 -19.20
C ASP A 79 1.31 -1.60 -19.17
N ARG A 80 2.18 -0.92 -18.41
CA ARG A 80 3.58 -1.31 -18.16
C ARG A 80 3.77 -2.01 -16.83
N LEU A 81 2.72 -2.16 -16.02
CA LEU A 81 2.74 -2.88 -14.76
C LEU A 81 2.24 -4.32 -14.97
N HIS A 82 3.13 -5.29 -14.82
CA HIS A 82 2.80 -6.71 -14.94
C HIS A 82 2.79 -7.37 -13.57
N ALA A 83 1.58 -7.48 -12.97
CA ALA A 83 1.37 -8.12 -11.68
C ALA A 83 0.85 -9.56 -11.84
N ASP A 84 1.16 -10.43 -10.88
CA ASP A 84 0.58 -11.78 -10.78
C ASP A 84 -0.65 -11.76 -9.85
N LEU A 85 -0.62 -10.93 -8.82
CA LEU A 85 -1.72 -10.69 -7.88
C LEU A 85 -1.86 -9.19 -7.63
N VAL A 86 -3.09 -8.70 -7.67
CA VAL A 86 -3.45 -7.34 -7.23
C VAL A 86 -4.36 -7.45 -6.01
N LEU A 87 -4.05 -6.68 -4.98
CA LEU A 87 -4.85 -6.57 -3.75
C LEU A 87 -5.46 -5.18 -3.70
N ILE A 88 -6.76 -5.09 -3.49
CA ILE A 88 -7.50 -3.84 -3.33
C ILE A 88 -8.08 -3.80 -1.92
N THR A 89 -7.79 -2.72 -1.19
CA THR A 89 -8.21 -2.57 0.20
C THR A 89 -9.68 -2.15 0.32
N HIS A 90 -10.15 -1.22 -0.52
CA HIS A 90 -11.51 -0.70 -0.49
C HIS A 90 -11.88 0.05 -1.79
N ARG A 91 -13.10 0.61 -1.83
CA ARG A 91 -13.72 1.15 -3.05
C ARG A 91 -13.37 2.59 -3.43
N HIS A 92 -12.64 3.37 -2.61
CA HIS A 92 -12.28 4.74 -2.99
C HIS A 92 -11.46 4.77 -4.27
N ASP A 93 -11.67 5.79 -5.11
CA ASP A 93 -11.08 5.90 -6.45
C ASP A 93 -9.53 5.98 -6.46
N ASP A 94 -8.91 6.35 -5.35
CA ASP A 94 -7.45 6.35 -5.16
C ASP A 94 -6.88 5.00 -4.72
N HIS A 95 -7.75 3.98 -4.56
CA HIS A 95 -7.42 2.58 -4.28
C HIS A 95 -8.00 1.65 -5.35
N LEU A 96 -9.31 1.73 -5.62
CA LEU A 96 -9.98 1.02 -6.71
C LEU A 96 -9.94 1.84 -8.01
N ASP A 97 -8.75 2.08 -8.53
CA ASP A 97 -8.55 2.87 -9.73
C ASP A 97 -8.85 2.06 -11.00
N LEU A 98 -10.06 2.19 -11.52
CA LEU A 98 -10.49 1.48 -12.74
C LEU A 98 -9.66 1.88 -13.97
N ASP A 99 -9.17 3.12 -14.05
CA ASP A 99 -8.32 3.57 -15.15
C ASP A 99 -6.92 2.92 -15.10
N THR A 100 -6.52 2.39 -13.93
CA THR A 100 -5.33 1.55 -13.76
C THR A 100 -5.66 0.06 -13.91
N LEU A 101 -6.71 -0.43 -13.25
CA LEU A 101 -6.98 -1.87 -13.13
C LEU A 101 -7.47 -2.48 -14.43
N VAL A 102 -8.27 -1.76 -15.24
CA VAL A 102 -8.74 -2.25 -16.53
C VAL A 102 -7.59 -2.45 -17.52
N PRO A 103 -6.72 -1.47 -17.80
CA PRO A 103 -5.55 -1.68 -18.68
C PRO A 103 -4.60 -2.75 -18.15
N LEU A 104 -4.31 -2.76 -16.85
CA LEU A 104 -3.43 -3.74 -16.21
C LEU A 104 -3.96 -5.17 -16.34
N SER A 105 -5.28 -5.34 -16.32
CA SER A 105 -5.96 -6.63 -16.47
C SER A 105 -6.27 -7.01 -17.92
N SER A 106 -5.97 -6.12 -18.87
CA SER A 106 -6.19 -6.35 -20.30
C SER A 106 -5.00 -7.13 -20.87
N GLY A 107 -5.21 -8.39 -21.24
CA GLY A 107 -4.17 -9.17 -21.91
C GLY A 107 -4.04 -10.60 -21.41
N VAL A 108 -3.08 -11.32 -22.01
CA VAL A 108 -2.87 -12.76 -21.79
C VAL A 108 -2.39 -13.09 -20.36
N ARG A 109 -1.80 -12.10 -19.67
CA ARG A 109 -1.28 -12.22 -18.30
C ARG A 109 -2.09 -11.41 -17.29
N ALA A 110 -3.43 -11.38 -17.46
CA ALA A 110 -4.28 -10.70 -16.47
C ALA A 110 -4.02 -11.24 -15.06
N PRO A 111 -3.76 -10.40 -14.05
CA PRO A 111 -3.53 -10.83 -12.68
C PRO A 111 -4.80 -11.42 -12.06
N LEU A 112 -4.64 -12.18 -10.97
CA LEU A 112 -5.74 -12.36 -10.03
C LEU A 112 -5.93 -11.05 -9.26
N VAL A 113 -7.17 -10.53 -9.17
CA VAL A 113 -7.49 -9.35 -8.35
C VAL A 113 -8.30 -9.80 -7.14
N ALA A 114 -7.72 -9.65 -5.96
CA ALA A 114 -8.40 -9.95 -4.70
C ALA A 114 -8.87 -8.64 -4.05
N ALA A 115 -10.15 -8.56 -3.75
CA ALA A 115 -10.80 -7.32 -3.30
C ALA A 115 -12.04 -7.60 -2.43
N PRO A 116 -12.53 -6.63 -1.63
CA PRO A 116 -13.83 -6.71 -1.00
C PRO A 116 -14.93 -7.01 -2.03
N GLU A 117 -15.98 -7.71 -1.61
CA GLU A 117 -17.03 -8.16 -2.52
C GLU A 117 -17.70 -7.04 -3.34
N PRO A 118 -17.97 -5.83 -2.80
CA PRO A 118 -18.49 -4.72 -3.62
C PRO A 118 -17.49 -4.27 -4.69
N CYS A 119 -16.20 -4.25 -4.39
CA CYS A 119 -15.16 -3.95 -5.37
C CYS A 119 -15.11 -5.02 -6.47
N CYS A 120 -15.23 -6.30 -6.10
CA CYS A 120 -15.30 -7.38 -7.10
C CYS A 120 -16.49 -7.20 -8.04
N ARG A 121 -17.68 -6.84 -7.55
CA ARG A 121 -18.85 -6.57 -8.39
C ARG A 121 -18.61 -5.41 -9.36
N GLU A 122 -18.01 -4.33 -8.88
CA GLU A 122 -17.66 -3.17 -9.71
C GLU A 122 -16.62 -3.54 -10.78
N LEU A 123 -15.55 -4.24 -10.42
CA LEU A 123 -14.53 -4.72 -11.35
C LEU A 123 -15.12 -5.66 -12.41
N ASN A 124 -16.00 -6.57 -12.01
CA ASN A 124 -16.67 -7.49 -12.94
C ASN A 124 -17.56 -6.73 -13.93
N ALA A 125 -18.28 -5.68 -13.48
CA ALA A 125 -19.07 -4.82 -14.37
C ALA A 125 -18.21 -4.08 -15.41
N HIS A 126 -16.89 -3.92 -15.14
CA HIS A 126 -15.91 -3.35 -16.06
C HIS A 126 -15.10 -4.40 -16.84
N GLY A 127 -15.54 -5.68 -16.79
CA GLY A 127 -14.98 -6.75 -17.61
C GLY A 127 -13.79 -7.50 -17.02
N LEU A 128 -13.47 -7.31 -15.74
CA LEU A 128 -12.47 -8.13 -15.07
C LEU A 128 -13.09 -9.45 -14.63
N GLU A 129 -12.49 -10.57 -15.02
CA GLU A 129 -13.03 -11.91 -14.76
C GLU A 129 -12.26 -12.66 -13.67
N ARG A 130 -10.95 -12.40 -13.53
CA ARG A 130 -10.09 -13.09 -12.56
C ARG A 130 -10.14 -12.42 -11.20
N LEU A 131 -11.26 -12.60 -10.49
CA LEU A 131 -11.57 -11.94 -9.23
C LEU A 131 -11.63 -12.95 -8.08
N HIS A 132 -11.20 -12.50 -6.87
CA HIS A 132 -11.30 -13.23 -5.62
C HIS A 132 -11.89 -12.32 -4.55
N GLY A 133 -13.12 -12.61 -4.11
CA GLY A 133 -13.74 -11.88 -3.00
C GLY A 133 -13.07 -12.20 -1.67
N VAL A 134 -12.67 -11.17 -0.93
CA VAL A 134 -11.99 -11.34 0.37
C VAL A 134 -12.94 -11.09 1.54
N SER A 135 -12.64 -11.74 2.66
CA SER A 135 -13.37 -11.61 3.92
C SER A 135 -12.42 -11.54 5.10
N ASN A 136 -12.82 -10.80 6.15
CA ASN A 136 -11.99 -10.62 7.34
C ASN A 136 -11.51 -11.95 7.94
N GLY A 137 -10.22 -12.11 8.12
CA GLY A 137 -9.58 -13.27 8.72
C GLY A 137 -9.56 -14.53 7.86
N GLN A 138 -10.14 -14.53 6.65
CA GLN A 138 -10.12 -15.68 5.75
C GLN A 138 -8.89 -15.63 4.84
N SER A 139 -7.89 -16.40 5.20
CA SER A 139 -6.64 -16.46 4.44
C SER A 139 -6.81 -17.23 3.13
N PHE A 140 -6.09 -16.81 2.10
CA PHE A 140 -5.91 -17.55 0.86
C PHE A 140 -4.43 -17.58 0.46
N SER A 141 -4.07 -18.48 -0.45
CA SER A 141 -2.69 -18.59 -0.93
C SER A 141 -2.59 -18.21 -2.40
N HIS A 142 -1.49 -17.55 -2.76
CA HIS A 142 -1.08 -17.29 -4.14
C HIS A 142 0.39 -17.68 -4.31
N GLY A 143 0.65 -18.84 -4.91
CA GLY A 143 1.98 -19.45 -4.90
C GLY A 143 2.46 -19.72 -3.47
N SER A 144 3.63 -19.20 -3.12
CA SER A 144 4.21 -19.30 -1.77
C SER A 144 3.67 -18.23 -0.79
N LEU A 145 2.92 -17.24 -1.28
CA LEU A 145 2.38 -16.18 -0.47
C LEU A 145 1.06 -16.59 0.21
N THR A 146 0.97 -16.38 1.52
CA THR A 146 -0.29 -16.39 2.26
C THR A 146 -0.76 -14.96 2.47
N VAL A 147 -2.01 -14.69 2.11
CA VAL A 147 -2.68 -13.39 2.24
C VAL A 147 -3.83 -13.53 3.22
N THR A 148 -3.84 -12.71 4.27
CA THR A 148 -4.93 -12.67 5.25
C THR A 148 -5.51 -11.25 5.31
N PRO A 149 -6.74 -11.02 4.84
CA PRO A 149 -7.41 -9.74 5.00
C PRO A 149 -7.74 -9.50 6.48
N ILE A 150 -7.50 -8.30 6.97
CA ILE A 150 -7.89 -7.84 8.30
C ILE A 150 -8.78 -6.61 8.18
N ARG A 151 -9.77 -6.50 9.06
CA ARG A 151 -10.68 -5.36 9.03
C ARG A 151 -9.93 -4.05 9.28
N ALA A 152 -10.11 -3.08 8.37
CA ALA A 152 -9.72 -1.69 8.53
C ALA A 152 -10.94 -0.85 8.94
N PHE A 153 -10.70 0.26 9.64
CA PHE A 153 -11.74 1.14 10.19
C PHE A 153 -11.69 2.48 9.47
N HIS A 154 -12.28 2.50 8.29
CA HIS A 154 -12.37 3.65 7.41
C HIS A 154 -13.80 3.71 6.87
N GLY A 155 -14.40 4.89 6.82
CA GLY A 155 -15.75 5.07 6.30
C GLY A 155 -15.72 5.22 4.79
N ASP A 156 -16.73 4.68 4.11
CA ASP A 156 -17.06 5.09 2.76
C ASP A 156 -18.13 6.20 2.77
N GLU A 157 -18.37 6.80 1.60
CA GLU A 157 -19.32 7.90 1.44
C GLU A 157 -20.77 7.47 1.78
N ASP A 158 -21.07 6.17 1.72
CA ASP A 158 -22.39 5.59 2.02
C ASP A 158 -22.52 5.19 3.50
N GLY A 159 -21.48 5.38 4.32
CA GLY A 159 -21.46 5.04 5.74
C GLY A 159 -21.40 3.53 6.00
N GLU A 160 -21.16 2.71 5.00
CA GLU A 160 -20.93 1.28 5.15
C GLU A 160 -19.52 1.01 5.71
N LEU A 161 -19.34 1.30 6.99
CA LEU A 161 -18.19 0.91 7.76
C LEU A 161 -18.05 -0.62 7.72
N GLY A 162 -17.01 -1.14 7.11
CA GLY A 162 -16.71 -2.56 7.27
C GLY A 162 -16.32 -3.32 6.01
N LEU A 163 -16.27 -2.67 4.87
CA LEU A 163 -15.77 -3.25 3.62
C LEU A 163 -14.38 -2.75 3.26
N CYS A 164 -13.67 -2.16 4.22
CA CYS A 164 -12.26 -1.79 4.11
C CYS A 164 -11.40 -2.86 4.79
N PHE A 165 -10.34 -3.27 4.12
CA PHE A 165 -9.39 -4.25 4.64
C PHE A 165 -7.96 -3.74 4.56
N GLY A 166 -7.15 -4.12 5.55
CA GLY A 166 -5.72 -4.25 5.41
C GLY A 166 -5.35 -5.67 5.01
N TYR A 167 -4.09 -5.91 4.70
CA TYR A 167 -3.59 -7.22 4.32
C TYR A 167 -2.36 -7.61 5.11
N LEU A 168 -2.38 -8.82 5.67
CA LEU A 168 -1.25 -9.50 6.24
C LEU A 168 -0.68 -10.43 5.17
N LEU A 169 0.59 -10.22 4.82
CA LEU A 169 1.28 -10.91 3.74
C LEU A 169 2.45 -11.71 4.32
N GLU A 170 2.50 -13.03 4.08
CA GLU A 170 3.59 -13.87 4.58
C GLU A 170 4.09 -14.82 3.49
N ALA A 171 5.39 -14.76 3.22
CA ALA A 171 6.10 -15.76 2.43
C ALA A 171 7.54 -15.88 2.92
N HIS A 172 8.11 -17.10 2.86
CA HIS A 172 9.50 -17.39 3.25
C HIS A 172 9.88 -16.88 4.65
N GLY A 173 8.92 -16.85 5.59
CA GLY A 173 9.10 -16.36 6.94
C GLY A 173 9.18 -14.82 7.06
N LEU A 174 9.02 -14.08 5.97
CA LEU A 174 8.96 -12.62 5.97
C LEU A 174 7.51 -12.14 5.95
N ARG A 175 7.16 -11.27 6.90
CA ARG A 175 5.79 -10.82 7.16
C ARG A 175 5.66 -9.31 6.96
N VAL A 176 4.68 -8.91 6.16
CA VAL A 176 4.31 -7.52 5.92
C VAL A 176 2.86 -7.32 6.33
N CYS A 177 2.59 -6.23 7.02
CA CYS A 177 1.23 -5.72 7.20
C CYS A 177 1.09 -4.40 6.44
N HIS A 178 0.16 -4.34 5.49
CA HIS A 178 -0.35 -3.08 4.95
C HIS A 178 -1.73 -2.86 5.53
N THR A 179 -1.91 -1.80 6.30
CA THR A 179 -3.16 -1.60 7.06
C THR A 179 -4.34 -1.20 6.20
N GLY A 180 -4.10 -0.78 4.93
CA GLY A 180 -5.09 0.00 4.19
C GLY A 180 -5.34 1.34 4.86
N ASP A 181 -6.37 2.02 4.44
CA ASP A 181 -6.85 3.24 5.09
C ASP A 181 -7.61 2.88 6.36
N THR A 182 -7.20 3.48 7.50
CA THR A 182 -7.77 3.10 8.79
C THR A 182 -7.43 4.10 9.91
N LEU A 183 -8.30 4.15 10.89
CA LEU A 183 -8.01 4.63 12.24
C LEU A 183 -7.40 3.50 13.08
N VAL A 184 -6.72 3.83 14.16
CA VAL A 184 -6.22 2.84 15.12
C VAL A 184 -7.36 2.40 16.04
N THR A 185 -7.63 1.08 16.07
CA THR A 185 -8.62 0.48 16.98
C THR A 185 -8.02 -0.70 17.74
N PRO A 186 -8.59 -1.07 18.90
CA PRO A 186 -8.11 -2.23 19.66
C PRO A 186 -8.11 -3.53 18.84
N GLU A 187 -9.10 -3.72 17.98
CA GLU A 187 -9.25 -4.90 17.12
C GLU A 187 -8.16 -4.97 16.06
N LEU A 188 -7.86 -3.84 15.41
CA LEU A 188 -6.77 -3.72 14.44
C LEU A 188 -5.43 -4.02 15.11
N VAL A 189 -5.15 -3.40 16.26
CA VAL A 189 -3.93 -3.63 17.04
C VAL A 189 -3.79 -5.10 17.42
N ALA A 190 -4.87 -5.75 17.88
CA ALA A 190 -4.84 -7.16 18.28
C ALA A 190 -4.53 -8.07 17.09
N ALA A 191 -5.15 -7.83 15.92
CA ALA A 191 -4.92 -8.62 14.71
C ALA A 191 -3.46 -8.49 14.22
N ILE A 192 -2.94 -7.27 14.13
CA ILE A 192 -1.57 -7.01 13.67
C ILE A 192 -0.54 -7.57 14.68
N ARG A 193 -0.78 -7.39 15.99
CA ARG A 193 0.11 -7.93 17.03
C ARG A 193 0.20 -9.45 16.99
N ALA A 194 -0.92 -10.13 16.76
CA ALA A 194 -0.95 -11.59 16.62
C ALA A 194 -0.13 -12.08 15.42
N PHE A 195 -0.12 -11.31 14.33
CA PHE A 195 0.65 -11.61 13.13
C PHE A 195 2.16 -11.32 13.30
N ARG A 196 2.54 -10.33 14.12
CA ARG A 196 3.93 -9.93 14.37
C ARG A 196 4.67 -9.56 13.07
N PRO A 197 4.25 -8.49 12.38
CA PRO A 197 4.87 -8.11 11.12
C PRO A 197 6.33 -7.67 11.31
N HIS A 198 7.19 -7.99 10.35
CA HIS A 198 8.51 -7.36 10.25
C HIS A 198 8.37 -5.95 9.68
N VAL A 199 7.53 -5.77 8.68
CA VAL A 199 7.28 -4.46 8.05
C VAL A 199 5.81 -4.09 8.24
N LEU A 200 5.59 -2.91 8.80
CA LEU A 200 4.27 -2.27 8.92
C LEU A 200 4.20 -1.10 7.94
N ILE A 201 3.23 -1.12 7.03
CA ILE A 201 2.90 -0.03 6.11
C ILE A 201 1.58 0.56 6.58
N ALA A 202 1.58 1.85 6.95
CA ALA A 202 0.42 2.49 7.55
C ALA A 202 0.22 3.92 7.03
N PRO A 203 -1.04 4.38 6.83
CA PRO A 203 -1.33 5.73 6.40
C PRO A 203 -0.92 6.73 7.48
N THR A 204 -0.51 7.93 7.06
CA THR A 204 -0.08 8.99 7.97
C THR A 204 -0.62 10.36 7.57
N ASN A 205 -1.68 10.41 6.76
CA ASN A 205 -2.33 11.64 6.34
C ASN A 205 -3.23 12.25 7.41
N GLY A 206 -3.60 11.49 8.47
CA GLY A 206 -4.35 11.95 9.62
C GLY A 206 -5.83 12.21 9.36
N ALA A 207 -6.51 12.65 10.42
CA ALA A 207 -7.88 13.12 10.40
C ALA A 207 -7.97 14.44 11.15
N ASP A 208 -8.71 15.42 10.63
CA ASP A 208 -8.95 16.69 11.29
C ASP A 208 -10.38 17.19 11.05
N TYR A 209 -10.78 18.18 11.84
CA TYR A 209 -12.12 18.78 11.75
C TYR A 209 -12.43 19.35 10.36
N PHE A 210 -11.48 20.00 9.71
CA PHE A 210 -11.73 20.65 8.42
C PHE A 210 -11.98 19.64 7.31
N ARG A 211 -11.28 18.52 7.32
CA ARG A 211 -11.50 17.39 6.40
C ARG A 211 -12.82 16.68 6.72
N SER A 212 -13.05 16.35 7.97
CA SER A 212 -14.28 15.68 8.42
C SER A 212 -15.53 16.50 8.14
N SER A 213 -15.47 17.83 8.30
CA SER A 213 -16.59 18.73 7.98
C SER A 213 -16.92 18.81 6.48
N ARG A 214 -16.02 18.34 5.62
CA ARG A 214 -16.19 18.22 4.16
C ARG A 214 -16.49 16.79 3.70
N GLY A 215 -16.79 15.88 4.64
CA GLY A 215 -17.05 14.46 4.33
C GLY A 215 -15.80 13.61 4.08
N ILE A 216 -14.60 14.15 4.26
CA ILE A 216 -13.35 13.39 4.11
C ILE A 216 -13.15 12.54 5.37
N VAL A 217 -13.23 11.23 5.23
CA VAL A 217 -12.91 10.28 6.30
C VAL A 217 -11.41 10.13 6.37
N GLY A 218 -10.83 10.62 7.45
CA GLY A 218 -9.38 10.57 7.64
C GLY A 218 -8.88 9.21 8.11
N ASN A 219 -7.56 9.12 8.23
CA ASN A 219 -6.81 7.97 8.68
C ASN A 219 -6.07 8.27 9.99
N MET A 220 -5.31 7.32 10.50
CA MET A 220 -4.35 7.61 11.55
C MET A 220 -3.34 8.66 11.11
N ASN A 221 -2.84 9.45 12.05
CA ASN A 221 -1.77 10.40 11.82
C ASN A 221 -0.38 9.78 12.04
N GLY A 222 0.68 10.55 11.75
CA GLY A 222 2.05 10.06 11.86
C GLY A 222 2.44 9.58 13.26
N ARG A 223 1.96 10.23 14.33
CA ARG A 223 2.22 9.81 15.71
C ARG A 223 1.51 8.50 16.05
N GLU A 224 0.25 8.38 15.65
CA GLU A 224 -0.53 7.14 15.83
C GLU A 224 0.10 5.96 15.09
N ALA A 225 0.65 6.18 13.88
CA ALA A 225 1.35 5.16 13.13
C ALA A 225 2.64 4.69 13.85
N VAL A 226 3.40 5.59 14.46
CA VAL A 226 4.57 5.24 15.28
C VAL A 226 4.17 4.43 16.50
N GLU A 227 3.14 4.87 17.24
CA GLU A 227 2.63 4.14 18.40
C GLU A 227 2.10 2.75 18.03
N LEU A 228 1.41 2.63 16.88
CA LEU A 228 0.96 1.35 16.36
C LEU A 228 2.15 0.42 16.09
N ALA A 229 3.18 0.90 15.37
CA ALA A 229 4.37 0.11 15.06
C ALA A 229 5.03 -0.44 16.33
N ARG A 230 5.14 0.38 17.37
CA ARG A 230 5.63 0.00 18.69
C ARG A 230 4.75 -1.06 19.37
N GLN A 231 3.45 -0.82 19.40
CA GLN A 231 2.50 -1.74 20.07
C GLN A 231 2.47 -3.13 19.43
N VAL A 232 2.72 -3.23 18.13
CA VAL A 232 2.73 -4.51 17.41
C VAL A 232 4.13 -5.09 17.24
N SER A 233 5.18 -4.38 17.72
CA SER A 233 6.59 -4.76 17.63
C SER A 233 7.05 -4.99 16.19
N ALA A 234 6.68 -4.08 15.29
CA ALA A 234 7.16 -4.10 13.91
C ALA A 234 8.63 -3.64 13.86
N ASP A 235 9.46 -4.35 13.09
CA ASP A 235 10.88 -3.97 12.94
C ASP A 235 11.03 -2.68 12.15
N LEU A 236 10.20 -2.49 11.10
CA LEU A 236 10.24 -1.35 10.22
C LEU A 236 8.85 -0.75 10.02
N LEU A 237 8.72 0.57 10.21
CA LEU A 237 7.55 1.36 9.82
C LEU A 237 7.79 2.03 8.45
N ILE A 238 6.88 1.85 7.52
CA ILE A 238 6.84 2.58 6.24
C ILE A 238 5.55 3.42 6.23
N PRO A 239 5.65 4.73 6.42
CA PRO A 239 4.52 5.65 6.27
C PRO A 239 4.02 5.71 4.82
N THR A 240 2.71 5.86 4.65
CA THR A 240 2.07 5.96 3.33
C THR A 240 0.92 6.97 3.33
N HIS A 241 0.30 7.21 2.18
CA HIS A 241 -0.88 8.05 2.00
C HIS A 241 -0.68 9.54 2.34
N TYR A 242 0.54 10.07 2.24
CA TYR A 242 0.85 11.46 2.63
C TYR A 242 1.44 12.32 1.50
N ASP A 243 1.77 11.73 0.36
CA ASP A 243 2.64 12.39 -0.62
C ASP A 243 1.89 12.96 -1.83
N LEU A 244 0.70 12.43 -2.16
CA LEU A 244 0.05 12.66 -3.45
C LEU A 244 -0.89 13.88 -3.48
N PHE A 245 -1.80 14.02 -2.54
CA PHE A 245 -2.81 15.08 -2.54
C PHE A 245 -2.51 16.16 -1.51
N PRO A 246 -2.32 17.45 -1.92
CA PRO A 246 -1.96 18.54 -1.00
C PRO A 246 -2.96 18.76 0.14
N ASN A 247 -4.25 18.53 -0.13
CA ASN A 247 -5.35 18.73 0.81
C ASN A 247 -5.65 17.52 1.70
N ASN A 248 -4.96 16.39 1.47
CA ASN A 248 -5.14 15.14 2.22
C ASN A 248 -3.78 14.59 2.67
N THR A 249 -3.05 15.38 3.44
CA THR A 249 -1.71 15.07 3.92
C THR A 249 -1.46 15.65 5.32
N GLU A 250 -0.54 15.05 6.04
CA GLU A 250 0.07 15.61 7.23
C GLU A 250 1.57 15.83 6.99
N ASN A 251 2.15 16.82 7.67
CA ASN A 251 3.60 17.04 7.60
C ASN A 251 4.34 15.90 8.31
N GLN A 252 5.09 15.11 7.55
CA GLN A 252 5.84 13.97 8.07
C GLN A 252 6.93 14.36 9.08
N ALA A 253 7.26 15.65 9.21
CA ALA A 253 8.13 16.11 10.29
C ALA A 253 7.56 15.80 11.68
N PHE A 254 6.23 15.77 11.85
CA PHE A 254 5.60 15.39 13.12
C PHE A 254 5.83 13.92 13.48
N LEU A 255 5.77 13.03 12.48
CA LEU A 255 6.12 11.63 12.65
C LEU A 255 7.58 11.48 13.07
N VAL A 256 8.50 12.13 12.34
CA VAL A 256 9.95 12.04 12.60
C VAL A 256 10.30 12.61 13.96
N ASP A 257 9.76 13.78 14.34
CA ASP A 257 9.96 14.40 15.63
C ASP A 257 9.48 13.51 16.77
N HIS A 258 8.26 12.97 16.66
CA HIS A 258 7.69 12.05 17.66
C HIS A 258 8.53 10.79 17.81
N LEU A 259 8.94 10.20 16.69
CA LEU A 259 9.76 8.98 16.66
C LEU A 259 11.10 9.22 17.33
N LEU A 260 11.86 10.25 16.92
CA LEU A 260 13.18 10.53 17.47
C LEU A 260 13.14 10.96 18.95
N THR A 261 12.03 11.56 19.37
CA THR A 261 11.85 12.00 20.76
C THR A 261 11.46 10.87 21.70
N HIS A 262 10.56 9.99 21.27
CA HIS A 262 9.93 9.00 22.15
C HIS A 262 10.34 7.56 21.86
N HIS A 263 10.71 7.25 20.60
CA HIS A 263 11.00 5.88 20.13
C HIS A 263 12.21 5.83 19.18
N PRO A 264 13.39 6.35 19.59
CA PRO A 264 14.55 6.46 18.71
C PRO A 264 15.07 5.11 18.18
N GLU A 265 14.69 4.00 18.82
CA GLU A 265 15.04 2.65 18.39
C GLU A 265 14.11 2.09 17.28
N GLN A 266 12.95 2.72 17.02
CA GLN A 266 12.03 2.27 15.98
C GLN A 266 12.56 2.64 14.60
N SER A 267 12.87 1.64 13.80
CA SER A 267 13.26 1.86 12.40
C SER A 267 12.08 2.32 11.55
N PHE A 268 12.33 3.28 10.67
CA PHE A 268 11.36 3.75 9.69
C PHE A 268 12.00 4.13 8.37
N HIS A 269 11.21 4.17 7.29
CA HIS A 269 11.68 4.62 5.99
C HIS A 269 10.58 5.39 5.24
N LEU A 270 10.88 6.62 4.83
CA LEU A 270 10.01 7.44 3.98
C LEU A 270 10.32 7.15 2.52
N LEU A 271 9.61 6.22 1.92
CA LEU A 271 9.77 5.85 0.52
C LEU A 271 9.26 6.95 -0.41
N ARG A 272 10.00 7.19 -1.49
CA ARG A 272 9.56 8.04 -2.59
C ARG A 272 8.84 7.22 -3.64
N ALA A 273 7.90 7.82 -4.32
CA ALA A 273 7.24 7.18 -5.46
C ALA A 273 8.27 6.72 -6.52
N GLY A 274 8.22 5.44 -6.88
CA GLY A 274 9.17 4.76 -7.76
C GLY A 274 10.45 4.24 -7.08
N GLU A 275 10.61 4.42 -5.77
CA GLU A 275 11.74 3.89 -5.02
C GLU A 275 11.54 2.41 -4.69
N ARG A 276 12.64 1.63 -4.79
CA ARG A 276 12.73 0.27 -4.26
C ARG A 276 13.50 0.24 -2.95
N PHE A 277 12.96 -0.45 -1.98
CA PHE A 277 13.60 -0.78 -0.71
C PHE A 277 13.76 -2.30 -0.58
N LEU A 278 14.89 -2.74 -0.04
CA LEU A 278 15.13 -4.15 0.28
C LEU A 278 15.14 -4.32 1.78
N TYR A 279 14.14 -5.04 2.29
CA TYR A 279 14.10 -5.46 3.68
C TYR A 279 14.78 -6.82 3.82
N ALA A 280 15.74 -6.92 4.73
CA ALA A 280 16.37 -8.19 5.13
C ALA A 280 16.03 -8.46 6.58
N ALA A 281 15.44 -9.62 6.88
CA ALA A 281 15.18 -9.98 8.27
C ALA A 281 16.50 -10.13 9.04
N PRO A 282 16.57 -9.68 10.31
CA PRO A 282 17.71 -9.91 11.17
C PRO A 282 18.11 -11.40 11.17
N GLY A 283 19.38 -11.67 11.08
CA GLY A 283 19.89 -13.05 11.10
C GLY A 283 19.60 -13.68 12.45
N THR A 284 19.19 -14.95 12.47
CA THR A 284 18.97 -15.72 13.71
C THR A 284 20.24 -15.91 14.54
N GLN A 285 21.40 -15.42 14.08
CA GLN A 285 22.68 -15.50 14.82
C GLN A 285 22.83 -14.39 15.86
N ASP A 286 22.05 -13.31 15.80
CA ASP A 286 22.15 -12.19 16.76
C ASP A 286 21.22 -12.35 17.97
N MET A 287 20.51 -13.48 18.09
CA MET A 287 19.64 -13.81 19.24
C MET A 287 20.23 -14.92 20.10
N GLN A 288 21.53 -14.91 20.39
CA GLN A 288 22.06 -15.66 21.51
C GLN A 288 22.24 -14.67 22.71
N PRO A 289 21.70 -15.04 23.89
CA PRO A 289 21.69 -14.18 25.07
C PRO A 289 23.10 -13.90 25.61
#